data_bea8558b10951d48edc35e4af0e08976
#
_entry.id   bea8558b10951d48edc35e4af0e08976
#
_cell.length_a   1.000
_cell.length_b   1.000
_cell.length_c   1.000
_cell.angle_alpha   90.00
_cell.angle_beta   90.00
_cell.angle_gamma   90.00
#
_symmetry.space_group_name_H-M   'P 1'
#
loop_
_entity.id
_entity.type
_entity.pdbx_description
1 polymer ?
#
loop_
_entity_poly.entity_id
_entity_poly.type
_entity_poly.pdbx_seq_one_letter_code
_entity_poly.pdbx_strand_id
1 'polypeptide(L)'
;MFYKITKTSERTNLEVEKPIFGKNYDIGYIGFSNNDSTVAKVIKWGTKYDKKGKIEASHALIVISETECIEALAGQGVVISPLSKYFDGNEFDIIFRCPKDYNQDFAQQLVKIAKEQKGAPYSKKAIVTSLFRGLFAGHIVDLITKDRLLDVLCQNHFGKQTFICSGLVAYCLQKIPNWKHNSSGVLKRKFGGINPNELLYDDEIFEPFEINEA
;
A
#
# COMPACT_ATOMS: atom_id res chain seq x y z
N MET A 1 -16.51 8.75 -3.43
CA MET A 1 -16.45 8.68 -4.89
C MET A 1 -14.99 8.66 -5.26
N PHE A 2 -14.50 7.54 -5.76
CA PHE A 2 -13.08 7.33 -6.03
C PHE A 2 -12.86 7.28 -7.54
N TYR A 3 -11.84 7.97 -8.02
CA TYR A 3 -11.54 7.97 -9.44
C TYR A 3 -10.59 6.83 -9.75
N LYS A 4 -11.01 5.95 -10.66
CA LYS A 4 -10.15 4.99 -11.34
C LYS A 4 -9.47 5.72 -12.48
N ILE A 5 -8.17 5.74 -12.48
CA ILE A 5 -7.41 6.14 -13.64
C ILE A 5 -6.91 4.86 -14.30
N THR A 6 -7.58 4.44 -15.35
CA THR A 6 -7.21 3.24 -16.12
C THR A 6 -6.52 3.65 -17.40
N LYS A 7 -5.38 3.02 -17.64
CA LYS A 7 -4.74 2.98 -18.94
C LYS A 7 -5.58 2.09 -19.86
N THR A 8 -6.28 2.65 -20.82
CA THR A 8 -6.80 1.89 -21.96
C THR A 8 -5.96 2.21 -23.17
N SER A 9 -5.58 1.17 -23.92
CA SER A 9 -4.81 1.27 -25.16
C SER A 9 -5.58 1.94 -26.32
N GLU A 10 -6.80 2.37 -26.08
CA GLU A 10 -7.62 3.14 -27.03
C GLU A 10 -7.86 4.53 -26.46
N ARG A 11 -7.20 5.52 -27.07
CA ARG A 11 -7.34 6.94 -26.77
C ARG A 11 -8.72 7.43 -27.21
N THR A 12 -9.66 7.42 -26.31
CA THR A 12 -10.76 8.38 -26.35
C THR A 12 -10.38 9.55 -25.45
N ASN A 13 -10.62 10.77 -25.93
CA ASN A 13 -10.30 12.05 -25.26
C ASN A 13 -11.14 12.24 -23.98
N LEU A 14 -10.91 11.43 -22.96
CA LEU A 14 -11.41 11.68 -21.62
C LEU A 14 -10.34 12.49 -20.90
N GLU A 15 -10.63 13.75 -20.61
CA GLU A 15 -9.87 14.58 -19.67
C GLU A 15 -9.92 13.88 -18.30
N VAL A 16 -8.83 13.24 -17.95
CA VAL A 16 -8.68 12.62 -16.63
C VAL A 16 -8.45 13.76 -15.64
N GLU A 17 -9.46 14.09 -14.84
CA GLU A 17 -9.34 15.09 -13.79
C GLU A 17 -8.33 14.63 -12.73
N LYS A 18 -7.40 15.51 -12.36
CA LYS A 18 -6.47 15.26 -11.25
C LYS A 18 -7.26 15.04 -9.95
N PRO A 19 -6.84 14.11 -9.09
CA PRO A 19 -7.46 13.96 -7.77
C PRO A 19 -7.41 15.27 -6.99
N ILE A 20 -8.52 15.64 -6.37
CA ILE A 20 -8.69 16.90 -5.63
C ILE A 20 -8.61 16.58 -4.13
N PHE A 21 -7.75 17.32 -3.41
CA PHE A 21 -7.63 17.25 -1.96
C PHE A 21 -8.97 17.68 -1.28
N GLY A 22 -9.34 16.99 -0.21
CA GLY A 22 -10.62 17.19 0.46
C GLY A 22 -11.84 16.59 -0.26
N LYS A 23 -11.66 16.09 -1.51
CA LYS A 23 -12.74 15.46 -2.28
C LYS A 23 -12.40 13.99 -2.61
N ASN A 24 -11.24 13.75 -3.20
CA ASN A 24 -10.83 12.41 -3.64
C ASN A 24 -9.84 11.76 -2.68
N TYR A 25 -9.07 12.57 -1.97
CA TYR A 25 -8.14 12.12 -0.94
C TYR A 25 -8.00 13.19 0.15
N ASP A 26 -7.53 12.78 1.31
CA ASP A 26 -7.27 13.65 2.45
C ASP A 26 -6.05 13.14 3.24
N ILE A 27 -5.59 13.90 4.23
CA ILE A 27 -4.51 13.49 5.13
C ILE A 27 -4.90 12.18 5.81
N GLY A 28 -3.98 11.21 5.83
CA GLY A 28 -4.25 9.88 6.41
C GLY A 28 -4.93 8.89 5.47
N TYR A 29 -5.28 9.28 4.25
CA TYR A 29 -5.69 8.33 3.23
C TYR A 29 -4.50 7.51 2.75
N ILE A 30 -4.79 6.30 2.27
CA ILE A 30 -3.78 5.40 1.72
C ILE A 30 -3.87 5.44 0.20
N GLY A 31 -2.77 5.84 -0.45
CA GLY A 31 -2.64 5.81 -1.90
C GLY A 31 -2.06 4.49 -2.37
N PHE A 32 -2.61 3.96 -3.45
CA PHE A 32 -2.15 2.75 -4.13
C PHE A 32 -1.84 3.08 -5.58
N SER A 33 -0.61 2.85 -6.01
CA SER A 33 -0.21 3.10 -7.39
C SER A 33 0.27 1.85 -8.09
N ASN A 34 0.11 1.88 -9.42
CA ASN A 34 0.63 0.88 -10.31
C ASN A 34 1.72 1.52 -11.17
N ASN A 35 2.97 1.16 -10.97
CA ASN A 35 4.08 1.66 -11.76
C ASN A 35 4.83 0.53 -12.47
N ASP A 36 5.58 0.86 -13.53
CA ASP A 36 6.33 -0.12 -14.34
C ASP A 36 7.80 -0.28 -13.90
N SER A 37 8.14 0.10 -12.66
CA SER A 37 9.48 -0.13 -12.14
C SER A 37 9.82 -1.64 -12.11
N THR A 38 11.11 -1.96 -12.14
CA THR A 38 11.57 -3.37 -12.07
C THR A 38 11.05 -4.06 -10.80
N VAL A 39 11.02 -3.37 -9.66
CA VAL A 39 10.48 -3.88 -8.39
C VAL A 39 8.97 -4.11 -8.50
N ALA A 40 8.24 -3.19 -9.13
CA ALA A 40 6.81 -3.34 -9.39
C ALA A 40 6.48 -4.53 -10.28
N LYS A 41 7.25 -4.75 -11.36
CA LYS A 41 7.10 -5.93 -12.24
C LYS A 41 7.31 -7.23 -11.48
N VAL A 42 8.30 -7.26 -10.58
CA VAL A 42 8.59 -8.41 -9.74
C VAL A 42 7.45 -8.66 -8.74
N ILE A 43 6.90 -7.61 -8.10
CA ILE A 43 5.74 -7.72 -7.21
C ILE A 43 4.52 -8.22 -7.99
N LYS A 44 4.19 -7.61 -9.14
CA LYS A 44 3.08 -8.04 -10.01
C LYS A 44 3.20 -9.51 -10.42
N TRP A 45 4.41 -9.96 -10.81
CA TRP A 45 4.64 -11.35 -11.18
C TRP A 45 4.42 -12.31 -10.01
N GLY A 46 4.92 -11.96 -8.82
CA GLY A 46 4.76 -12.79 -7.62
C GLY A 46 3.34 -12.80 -7.05
N THR A 47 2.55 -11.74 -7.28
CA THR A 47 1.18 -11.61 -6.74
C THR A 47 0.08 -11.91 -7.76
N LYS A 48 0.43 -12.40 -8.96
CA LYS A 48 -0.55 -12.65 -10.04
C LYS A 48 -1.68 -13.62 -9.67
N TYR A 49 -1.49 -14.47 -8.67
CA TYR A 49 -2.50 -15.41 -8.16
C TYR A 49 -3.38 -14.81 -7.06
N ASP A 50 -2.97 -13.67 -6.48
CA ASP A 50 -3.73 -12.97 -5.42
C ASP A 50 -4.69 -11.90 -5.97
N LYS A 51 -4.96 -11.93 -7.28
CA LYS A 51 -5.82 -10.95 -7.94
C LYS A 51 -7.26 -11.10 -7.46
N LYS A 52 -7.68 -10.17 -6.60
CA LYS A 52 -9.06 -10.08 -6.12
C LYS A 52 -9.93 -9.12 -6.96
N GLY A 53 -9.34 -8.42 -7.94
CA GLY A 53 -10.05 -7.44 -8.75
C GLY A 53 -9.32 -7.07 -10.03
N LYS A 54 -9.92 -6.15 -10.80
CA LYS A 54 -9.42 -5.69 -12.11
C LYS A 54 -8.22 -4.72 -12.02
N ILE A 55 -7.99 -4.11 -10.84
CA ILE A 55 -6.95 -3.12 -10.61
C ILE A 55 -5.78 -3.78 -9.89
N GLU A 56 -4.57 -3.53 -10.36
CA GLU A 56 -3.35 -4.01 -9.73
C GLU A 56 -2.61 -2.86 -9.06
N ALA A 57 -2.26 -3.03 -7.79
CA ALA A 57 -1.36 -2.13 -7.07
C ALA A 57 0.02 -2.79 -6.91
N SER A 58 1.07 -2.05 -7.24
CA SER A 58 2.45 -2.45 -7.02
C SER A 58 3.14 -1.64 -5.93
N HIS A 59 2.48 -0.58 -5.46
CA HIS A 59 3.00 0.34 -4.46
C HIS A 59 1.90 0.88 -3.55
N ALA A 60 2.26 1.26 -2.32
CA ALA A 60 1.37 1.88 -1.36
C ALA A 60 2.09 3.02 -0.62
N LEU A 61 1.34 4.06 -0.27
CA LEU A 61 1.82 5.26 0.42
C LEU A 61 0.77 5.80 1.40
N ILE A 62 1.19 6.68 2.31
CA ILE A 62 0.31 7.38 3.25
C ILE A 62 0.33 8.87 2.92
N VAL A 63 -0.82 9.48 2.69
CA VAL A 63 -0.95 10.93 2.50
C VAL A 63 -0.68 11.64 3.82
N ILE A 64 0.25 12.59 3.84
CA ILE A 64 0.64 13.32 5.04
C ILE A 64 0.35 14.83 4.98
N SER A 65 0.04 15.34 3.80
CA SER A 65 -0.46 16.69 3.53
C SER A 65 -1.14 16.73 2.17
N GLU A 66 -1.68 17.87 1.79
CA GLU A 66 -2.24 18.09 0.44
C GLU A 66 -1.27 17.74 -0.68
N THR A 67 0.03 17.98 -0.48
CA THR A 67 1.07 17.88 -1.52
C THR A 67 2.10 16.80 -1.29
N GLU A 68 2.09 16.11 -0.12
CA GLU A 68 3.14 15.17 0.27
C GLU A 68 2.57 13.84 0.76
N CYS A 69 3.33 12.80 0.51
CA CYS A 69 3.13 11.47 1.07
C CYS A 69 4.38 10.95 1.76
N ILE A 70 4.22 9.94 2.60
CA ILE A 70 5.31 9.12 3.12
C ILE A 70 5.21 7.71 2.59
N GLU A 71 6.33 7.15 2.19
CA GLU A 71 6.41 5.87 1.49
C GLU A 71 7.76 5.18 1.69
N ALA A 72 7.81 3.87 1.49
CA ALA A 72 9.06 3.13 1.48
C ALA A 72 9.50 2.84 0.04
N LEU A 73 10.66 3.37 -0.37
CA LEU A 73 11.23 3.23 -1.71
C LEU A 73 12.48 2.35 -1.71
N ALA A 74 12.58 1.48 -2.71
CA ALA A 74 13.75 0.64 -2.91
C ALA A 74 15.01 1.51 -3.09
N GLY A 75 16.04 1.25 -2.30
CA GLY A 75 17.29 2.00 -2.33
C GLY A 75 17.32 3.30 -1.51
N GLN A 76 16.16 3.84 -1.11
CA GLN A 76 16.06 5.09 -0.34
C GLN A 76 15.53 4.86 1.10
N GLY A 77 14.76 3.79 1.32
CA GLY A 77 14.08 3.57 2.59
C GLY A 77 12.77 4.33 2.69
N VAL A 78 12.39 4.69 3.93
CA VAL A 78 11.19 5.48 4.19
C VAL A 78 11.48 6.96 4.00
N VAL A 79 10.81 7.56 3.04
CA VAL A 79 11.02 8.97 2.62
C VAL A 79 9.69 9.72 2.52
N ILE A 80 9.76 11.05 2.62
CA ILE A 80 8.67 11.94 2.24
C ILE A 80 8.88 12.32 0.78
N SER A 81 7.84 12.20 -0.02
CA SER A 81 7.83 12.47 -1.45
C SER A 81 6.67 13.40 -1.83
N PRO A 82 6.81 14.19 -2.89
CA PRO A 82 5.70 14.96 -3.42
C PRO A 82 4.66 14.04 -4.05
N LEU A 83 3.38 14.28 -3.76
CA LEU A 83 2.26 13.56 -4.41
C LEU A 83 2.18 13.86 -5.91
N SER A 84 2.68 15.02 -6.34
CA SER A 84 2.69 15.44 -7.75
C SER A 84 3.32 14.39 -8.67
N LYS A 85 4.32 13.63 -8.19
CA LYS A 85 4.92 12.54 -8.97
C LYS A 85 3.93 11.44 -9.40
N TYR A 86 2.79 11.34 -8.71
CA TYR A 86 1.70 10.42 -9.03
C TYR A 86 0.60 11.04 -9.87
N PHE A 87 0.62 12.37 -10.06
CA PHE A 87 -0.38 13.14 -10.80
C PHE A 87 0.17 13.80 -12.06
N ASP A 88 1.50 14.00 -12.14
CA ASP A 88 2.14 14.69 -13.26
C ASP A 88 2.63 13.67 -14.28
N GLY A 89 1.83 13.46 -15.30
CA GLY A 89 2.11 12.55 -16.41
C GLY A 89 0.88 12.31 -17.25
N ASN A 90 1.06 11.72 -18.41
CA ASN A 90 -0.05 11.34 -19.28
C ASN A 90 -0.78 10.08 -18.78
N GLU A 91 -0.35 9.51 -17.67
CA GLU A 91 -0.82 8.25 -17.13
C GLU A 91 -0.84 8.33 -15.60
N PHE A 92 -2.02 8.58 -15.05
CA PHE A 92 -2.23 8.54 -13.60
C PHE A 92 -2.65 7.14 -13.21
N ASP A 93 -1.97 6.58 -12.23
CA ASP A 93 -2.24 5.23 -11.75
C ASP A 93 -2.22 5.20 -10.22
N ILE A 94 -3.04 6.07 -9.61
CA ILE A 94 -3.18 6.11 -8.17
C ILE A 94 -4.65 6.04 -7.76
N ILE A 95 -4.93 5.21 -6.75
CA ILE A 95 -6.22 5.07 -6.09
C ILE A 95 -6.04 5.39 -4.63
N PHE A 96 -6.94 6.18 -4.07
CA PHE A 96 -6.95 6.47 -2.64
C PHE A 96 -8.04 5.67 -1.93
N ARG A 97 -7.67 5.06 -0.79
CA ARG A 97 -8.60 4.36 0.10
C ARG A 97 -8.72 5.14 1.41
N CYS A 98 -9.97 5.36 1.83
CA CYS A 98 -10.28 5.92 3.13
C CYS A 98 -10.28 4.80 4.18
N PRO A 99 -9.48 4.88 5.26
CA PRO A 99 -9.61 3.94 6.38
C PRO A 99 -11.00 4.02 7.04
N LYS A 100 -11.52 2.90 7.53
CA LYS A 100 -12.78 2.89 8.30
C LYS A 100 -12.67 3.72 9.55
N ASP A 101 -13.80 4.30 9.96
CA ASP A 101 -13.90 5.19 11.12
C ASP A 101 -12.92 6.38 11.04
N TYR A 102 -12.61 6.80 9.81
CA TYR A 102 -11.75 7.94 9.56
C TYR A 102 -12.28 9.22 10.24
N ASN A 103 -11.37 9.91 10.93
CA ASN A 103 -11.57 11.23 11.49
C ASN A 103 -10.22 11.93 11.60
N GLN A 104 -10.23 13.22 12.02
CA GLN A 104 -9.00 14.01 12.10
C GLN A 104 -8.00 13.46 13.13
N ASP A 105 -8.48 12.94 14.26
CA ASP A 105 -7.59 12.36 15.27
C ASP A 105 -6.87 11.09 14.74
N PHE A 106 -7.61 10.21 14.05
CA PHE A 106 -7.03 9.08 13.32
C PHE A 106 -5.96 9.52 12.34
N ALA A 107 -6.27 10.54 11.50
CA ALA A 107 -5.35 11.04 10.49
C ALA A 107 -4.05 11.58 11.12
N GLN A 108 -4.17 12.39 12.19
CA GLN A 108 -3.02 12.94 12.92
C GLN A 108 -2.16 11.84 13.54
N GLN A 109 -2.77 10.84 14.16
CA GLN A 109 -2.07 9.70 14.75
C GLN A 109 -1.33 8.90 13.68
N LEU A 110 -1.99 8.57 12.56
CA LEU A 110 -1.39 7.85 11.46
C LEU A 110 -0.18 8.59 10.89
N VAL A 111 -0.32 9.89 10.61
CA VAL A 111 0.76 10.74 10.09
C VAL A 111 1.92 10.83 11.08
N LYS A 112 1.65 10.97 12.38
CA LYS A 112 2.68 10.97 13.42
C LYS A 112 3.48 9.67 13.41
N ILE A 113 2.80 8.53 13.48
CA ILE A 113 3.43 7.20 13.48
C ILE A 113 4.26 7.00 12.20
N ALA A 114 3.72 7.41 11.04
CA ALA A 114 4.42 7.28 9.77
C ALA A 114 5.68 8.15 9.72
N LYS A 115 5.62 9.40 10.17
CA LYS A 115 6.78 10.31 10.22
C LYS A 115 7.89 9.83 11.14
N GLU A 116 7.56 9.12 12.21
CA GLU A 116 8.54 8.48 13.11
C GLU A 116 9.36 7.39 12.39
N GLN A 117 8.84 6.82 11.29
CA GLN A 117 9.54 5.80 10.50
C GLN A 117 10.46 6.40 9.42
N LYS A 118 10.49 7.74 9.24
CA LYS A 118 11.35 8.39 8.24
C LYS A 118 12.82 7.98 8.43
N GLY A 119 13.47 7.60 7.33
CA GLY A 119 14.85 7.11 7.32
C GLY A 119 15.01 5.63 7.68
N ALA A 120 13.94 4.91 8.00
CA ALA A 120 14.00 3.47 8.16
C ALA A 120 14.41 2.79 6.84
N PRO A 121 15.27 1.77 6.85
CA PRO A 121 15.77 1.15 5.64
C PRO A 121 14.69 0.33 4.90
N TYR A 122 14.84 0.21 3.58
CA TYR A 122 13.98 -0.63 2.75
C TYR A 122 14.34 -2.10 2.89
N SER A 123 13.35 -2.97 3.08
CA SER A 123 13.56 -4.40 3.26
C SER A 123 13.65 -5.15 1.93
N LYS A 124 14.87 -5.42 1.45
CA LYS A 124 15.08 -6.29 0.28
C LYS A 124 14.60 -7.73 0.54
N LYS A 125 14.67 -8.21 1.78
CA LYS A 125 14.22 -9.55 2.15
C LYS A 125 12.70 -9.70 2.10
N ALA A 126 11.96 -8.67 2.53
CA ALA A 126 10.51 -8.69 2.50
C ALA A 126 9.95 -8.75 1.05
N ILE A 127 10.68 -8.21 0.06
CA ILE A 127 10.31 -8.39 -1.36
C ILE A 127 10.34 -9.88 -1.72
N VAL A 128 11.44 -10.56 -1.40
CA VAL A 128 11.60 -11.98 -1.70
C VAL A 128 10.49 -12.79 -1.02
N THR A 129 10.14 -12.43 0.22
CA THR A 129 9.09 -13.13 0.98
C THR A 129 7.71 -12.90 0.39
N SER A 130 7.37 -11.67 -0.01
CA SER A 130 6.09 -11.37 -0.66
C SER A 130 5.97 -12.05 -2.03
N LEU A 131 7.10 -12.25 -2.74
CA LEU A 131 7.15 -13.02 -3.97
C LEU A 131 6.89 -14.50 -3.75
N PHE A 132 7.50 -15.09 -2.72
CA PHE A 132 7.26 -16.50 -2.39
C PHE A 132 5.80 -16.77 -2.02
N ARG A 133 5.11 -15.83 -1.35
CA ARG A 133 3.68 -15.94 -1.05
C ARG A 133 2.81 -15.93 -2.30
N GLY A 134 3.15 -15.12 -3.30
CA GLY A 134 2.45 -15.10 -4.58
C GLY A 134 2.69 -16.29 -5.50
N LEU A 135 3.65 -17.14 -5.19
CA LEU A 135 3.88 -18.40 -5.90
C LEU A 135 3.07 -19.54 -5.25
N PHE A 136 2.60 -20.48 -6.07
CA PHE A 136 1.85 -21.65 -5.59
C PHE A 136 2.58 -22.42 -4.47
N ALA A 137 3.91 -22.46 -4.52
CA ALA A 137 4.75 -23.03 -3.47
C ALA A 137 4.67 -22.25 -2.14
N GLY A 138 4.51 -20.92 -2.18
CA GLY A 138 4.35 -20.06 -1.01
C GLY A 138 3.05 -20.31 -0.27
N HIS A 139 1.94 -20.53 -0.98
CA HIS A 139 0.66 -20.88 -0.38
C HIS A 139 0.71 -22.22 0.38
N ILE A 140 1.45 -23.20 -0.13
CA ILE A 140 1.65 -24.49 0.56
C ILE A 140 2.49 -24.29 1.82
N VAL A 141 3.56 -23.51 1.75
CA VAL A 141 4.42 -23.20 2.90
C VAL A 141 3.66 -22.43 3.96
N ASP A 142 2.87 -21.42 3.60
CA ASP A 142 2.03 -20.66 4.53
C ASP A 142 1.00 -21.55 5.23
N LEU A 143 0.38 -22.49 4.50
CA LEU A 143 -0.57 -23.45 5.06
C LEU A 143 0.08 -24.39 6.08
N ILE A 144 1.32 -24.85 5.82
CA ILE A 144 2.05 -25.80 6.69
C ILE A 144 2.64 -25.08 7.90
N THR A 145 3.16 -23.86 7.72
CA THR A 145 3.93 -23.15 8.78
C THR A 145 3.08 -22.14 9.56
N LYS A 146 1.78 -22.00 9.24
CA LYS A 146 0.87 -21.00 9.85
C LYS A 146 1.50 -19.61 9.88
N ASP A 147 2.03 -19.16 8.77
CA ASP A 147 2.69 -17.85 8.56
C ASP A 147 3.99 -17.63 9.37
N ARG A 148 4.37 -18.55 10.26
CA ARG A 148 5.51 -18.34 11.18
C ARG A 148 6.87 -18.24 10.50
N LEU A 149 7.11 -19.05 9.44
CA LEU A 149 8.42 -19.07 8.78
C LEU A 149 8.70 -17.76 8.04
N LEU A 150 7.72 -17.28 7.30
CA LEU A 150 7.84 -16.03 6.53
C LEU A 150 7.90 -14.82 7.45
N ASP A 151 7.18 -14.84 8.56
CA ASP A 151 7.22 -13.81 9.57
C ASP A 151 8.59 -13.70 10.26
N VAL A 152 9.25 -14.83 10.54
CA VAL A 152 10.63 -14.84 11.12
C VAL A 152 11.64 -14.28 10.11
N LEU A 153 11.48 -14.59 8.81
CA LEU A 153 12.37 -14.08 7.76
C LEU A 153 12.22 -12.56 7.54
N CYS A 154 11.05 -11.99 7.89
CA CYS A 154 10.81 -10.55 7.82
C CYS A 154 11.27 -9.78 9.06
N GLN A 155 11.67 -10.48 10.14
CA GLN A 155 12.12 -9.84 11.38
C GLN A 155 13.51 -9.24 11.27
N ASN A 156 13.65 -8.09 11.87
CA ASN A 156 14.79 -7.21 12.14
C ASN A 156 16.19 -7.74 11.78
N HIS A 157 16.86 -7.03 10.87
CA HIS A 157 18.31 -7.07 10.79
C HIS A 157 18.87 -5.83 11.54
N PHE A 158 19.75 -6.08 12.53
CA PHE A 158 20.46 -5.04 13.29
C PHE A 158 19.61 -4.07 14.11
N GLY A 159 18.51 -4.50 14.70
CA GLY A 159 17.72 -3.68 15.63
C GLY A 159 16.96 -2.51 14.98
N LYS A 160 17.05 -2.30 13.68
CA LYS A 160 16.27 -1.30 12.93
C LYS A 160 15.15 -1.98 12.15
N GLN A 161 13.96 -1.44 12.31
CA GLN A 161 12.78 -1.88 11.56
C GLN A 161 12.99 -1.59 10.07
N THR A 162 12.66 -2.54 9.21
CA THR A 162 12.79 -2.39 7.74
C THR A 162 11.42 -2.56 7.10
N PHE A 163 11.14 -1.82 6.04
CA PHE A 163 9.83 -1.79 5.42
C PHE A 163 9.89 -2.04 3.91
N ILE A 164 8.85 -2.68 3.37
CA ILE A 164 8.37 -2.49 2.00
C ILE A 164 7.23 -1.47 2.02
N CYS A 165 6.79 -1.00 0.86
CA CYS A 165 5.76 0.04 0.76
C CYS A 165 4.46 -0.30 1.52
N SER A 166 3.83 -1.44 1.21
CA SER A 166 2.63 -1.92 1.90
C SER A 166 2.88 -2.31 3.36
N GLY A 167 4.08 -2.81 3.67
CA GLY A 167 4.48 -3.12 5.04
C GLY A 167 4.58 -1.88 5.93
N LEU A 168 5.05 -0.74 5.40
CA LEU A 168 5.02 0.53 6.11
C LEU A 168 3.60 0.96 6.45
N VAL A 169 2.70 0.92 5.45
CA VAL A 169 1.29 1.26 5.64
C VAL A 169 0.65 0.37 6.68
N ALA A 170 0.79 -0.94 6.53
CA ALA A 170 0.22 -1.92 7.47
C ALA A 170 0.75 -1.73 8.89
N TYR A 171 2.06 -1.53 9.06
CA TYR A 171 2.65 -1.23 10.35
C TYR A 171 2.05 0.01 11.00
N CYS A 172 1.94 1.12 10.25
CA CYS A 172 1.38 2.35 10.77
C CYS A 172 -0.08 2.17 11.19
N LEU A 173 -0.89 1.50 10.38
CA LEU A 173 -2.29 1.19 10.70
C LEU A 173 -2.42 0.29 11.94
N GLN A 174 -1.58 -0.74 12.08
CA GLN A 174 -1.56 -1.62 13.26
C GLN A 174 -1.21 -0.87 14.56
N LYS A 175 -0.50 0.25 14.46
CA LYS A 175 -0.02 1.03 15.63
C LYS A 175 -0.97 2.13 16.07
N ILE A 176 -2.06 2.39 15.35
CA ILE A 176 -3.02 3.43 15.75
C ILE A 176 -3.75 3.00 17.04
N PRO A 177 -3.59 3.74 18.15
CA PRO A 177 -4.25 3.42 19.40
C PRO A 177 -5.77 3.52 19.24
N ASN A 178 -6.50 2.59 19.85
CA ASN A 178 -7.97 2.59 19.91
C ASN A 178 -8.72 2.53 18.56
N TRP A 179 -8.02 2.36 17.45
CA TRP A 179 -8.67 2.08 16.19
C TRP A 179 -9.08 0.62 16.12
N LYS A 180 -10.39 0.36 16.08
CA LYS A 180 -10.94 -1.02 16.20
C LYS A 180 -10.55 -1.95 15.05
N HIS A 181 -10.05 -1.43 13.93
CA HIS A 181 -9.63 -2.20 12.76
C HIS A 181 -8.12 -2.46 12.71
N ASN A 182 -7.33 -2.05 13.71
CA ASN A 182 -5.87 -2.18 13.72
C ASN A 182 -5.37 -3.65 13.71
N SER A 183 -6.26 -4.59 13.94
CA SER A 183 -6.02 -6.05 13.89
C SER A 183 -7.10 -6.78 13.09
N SER A 184 -7.75 -6.10 12.13
CA SER A 184 -8.76 -6.65 11.22
C SER A 184 -8.15 -7.02 9.87
N GLY A 185 -8.84 -7.82 9.07
CA GLY A 185 -8.45 -8.18 7.72
C GLY A 185 -7.00 -8.64 7.59
N VAL A 186 -6.27 -8.06 6.64
CA VAL A 186 -4.85 -8.36 6.43
C VAL A 186 -3.98 -7.93 7.61
N LEU A 187 -4.43 -6.96 8.44
CA LEU A 187 -3.70 -6.48 9.61
C LEU A 187 -3.66 -7.50 10.76
N LYS A 188 -4.39 -8.61 10.69
CA LYS A 188 -4.22 -9.77 11.60
C LYS A 188 -2.83 -10.41 11.46
N ARG A 189 -2.19 -10.21 10.31
CA ARG A 189 -0.84 -10.73 10.03
C ARG A 189 0.23 -9.69 10.34
N LYS A 190 1.49 -10.14 10.42
CA LYS A 190 2.62 -9.21 10.53
C LYS A 190 2.78 -8.40 9.24
N PHE A 191 3.02 -7.11 9.39
CA PHE A 191 3.09 -6.13 8.30
C PHE A 191 4.09 -6.49 7.18
N GLY A 192 5.18 -7.20 7.49
CA GLY A 192 6.23 -7.54 6.52
C GLY A 192 5.81 -8.49 5.41
N GLY A 193 4.69 -9.19 5.57
CA GLY A 193 4.18 -10.15 4.58
C GLY A 193 2.92 -9.69 3.84
N ILE A 194 2.50 -8.44 4.02
CA ILE A 194 1.29 -7.88 3.38
C ILE A 194 1.69 -7.25 2.05
N ASN A 195 1.07 -7.68 0.94
CA ASN A 195 1.32 -7.10 -0.36
C ASN A 195 0.35 -5.95 -0.68
N PRO A 196 0.69 -5.06 -1.66
CA PRO A 196 -0.16 -3.92 -1.99
C PRO A 196 -1.57 -4.29 -2.46
N ASN A 197 -1.73 -5.39 -3.23
CA ASN A 197 -3.03 -5.82 -3.71
C ASN A 197 -3.92 -6.33 -2.58
N GLU A 198 -3.39 -7.15 -1.67
CA GLU A 198 -4.14 -7.61 -0.51
C GLU A 198 -4.63 -6.44 0.33
N LEU A 199 -3.76 -5.43 0.53
CA LEU A 199 -4.11 -4.24 1.28
C LEU A 199 -5.16 -3.39 0.54
N LEU A 200 -5.01 -3.19 -0.79
CA LEU A 200 -5.95 -2.42 -1.60
C LEU A 200 -7.38 -2.94 -1.50
N TYR A 201 -7.56 -4.26 -1.54
CA TYR A 201 -8.88 -4.90 -1.58
C TYR A 201 -9.41 -5.34 -0.21
N ASP A 202 -8.84 -4.81 0.87
CA ASP A 202 -9.28 -5.16 2.23
C ASP A 202 -10.40 -4.25 2.73
N ASP A 203 -11.65 -4.68 2.53
CA ASP A 203 -12.82 -3.96 3.00
C ASP A 203 -13.12 -4.16 4.49
N GLU A 204 -12.31 -4.95 5.23
CA GLU A 204 -12.40 -4.97 6.70
C GLU A 204 -11.75 -3.73 7.33
N ILE A 205 -10.78 -3.10 6.65
CA ILE A 205 -10.01 -1.95 7.15
C ILE A 205 -10.26 -0.65 6.40
N PHE A 206 -10.79 -0.71 5.17
CA PHE A 206 -11.11 0.46 4.36
C PHE A 206 -12.60 0.56 4.10
N GLU A 207 -13.08 1.79 3.88
CA GLU A 207 -14.42 2.02 3.37
C GLU A 207 -14.58 1.37 2.00
N PRO A 208 -15.76 0.81 1.69
CA PRO A 208 -16.03 0.26 0.37
C PRO A 208 -15.75 1.29 -0.74
N PHE A 209 -15.23 0.86 -1.87
CA PHE A 209 -15.07 1.72 -3.03
C PHE A 209 -15.69 1.07 -4.27
N GLU A 210 -16.38 1.89 -5.04
CA GLU A 210 -16.91 1.49 -6.33
C GLU A 210 -15.90 1.84 -7.43
N ILE A 211 -15.66 0.88 -8.30
CA ILE A 211 -14.89 1.08 -9.51
C ILE A 211 -15.91 1.44 -10.58
N ASN A 212 -16.06 2.72 -10.86
CA ASN A 212 -16.87 3.16 -12.01
C ASN A 212 -16.11 2.76 -13.27
N GLU A 213 -16.63 1.77 -13.99
CA GLU A 213 -16.21 1.48 -15.36
C GLU A 213 -16.87 2.55 -16.24
N ALA A 214 -16.04 3.40 -16.87
CA ALA A 214 -16.49 4.33 -17.89
C ALA A 214 -16.69 3.58 -19.22
#